data_2c28c4f4b225d7d9383749aec251fdd7
#
_entry.id   2c28c4f4b225d7d9383749aec251fdd7
#
_cell.length_a   1.000
_cell.length_b   1.000
_cell.length_c   1.000
_cell.angle_alpha   90.00
_cell.angle_beta   90.00
_cell.angle_gamma   90.00
#
_symmetry.space_group_name_H-M   'P 1'
#
loop_
_entity.id
_entity.type
_entity.pdbx_description
1 polymer ?
#
loop_
_entity_poly.entity_id
_entity_poly.type
_entity_poly.pdbx_seq_one_letter_code
_entity_poly.pdbx_strand_id
1 'polypeptide(L)'
;DRPTIMYIWGDHLPALTAVNTLGFIDNKYNKYSTPLIAYSNYKDIEIGQEYITPNQIAPQILRDAEIDYSSYFDFIYSLREKYPVIQKEFGIDQNDEMIKKYEEVQYDLLFGEQYLIEGE
;
A
#
# COMPACT_ATOMS: atom_id res chain seq x y z
N ASP A 1 7.58 -12.61 26.55
CA ASP A 1 6.76 -11.69 25.74
C ASP A 1 6.34 -12.42 24.47
N ARG A 2 5.14 -12.13 23.98
CA ARG A 2 4.67 -12.72 22.73
C ARG A 2 5.27 -11.95 21.55
N PRO A 3 5.68 -12.62 20.44
CA PRO A 3 6.07 -11.94 19.22
C PRO A 3 4.95 -11.01 18.75
N THR A 4 5.30 -9.75 18.54
CA THR A 4 4.32 -8.71 18.19
C THR A 4 4.87 -7.85 17.07
N ILE A 5 4.05 -7.63 16.04
CA ILE A 5 4.26 -6.64 15.00
C ILE A 5 3.12 -5.63 15.07
N MET A 6 3.43 -4.35 14.95
CA MET A 6 2.46 -3.27 14.98
C MET A 6 2.71 -2.31 13.82
N TYR A 7 1.65 -1.96 13.11
CA TYR A 7 1.64 -0.93 12.09
C TYR A 7 0.65 0.16 12.49
N ILE A 8 1.07 1.39 12.40
CA ILE A 8 0.25 2.57 12.69
C ILE A 8 0.39 3.54 11.53
N TRP A 9 -0.72 3.98 10.98
CA TRP A 9 -0.75 5.00 9.92
C TRP A 9 -1.95 5.92 10.07
N GLY A 10 -1.87 7.10 9.48
CA GLY A 10 -3.01 8.00 9.36
C GLY A 10 -3.86 7.64 8.14
N ASP A 11 -5.16 7.79 8.25
CA ASP A 11 -6.11 7.63 7.15
C ASP A 11 -6.11 8.84 6.20
N HIS A 12 -5.99 10.04 6.73
CA HIS A 12 -5.88 11.31 5.99
C HIS A 12 -5.30 12.42 6.87
N LEU A 13 -4.86 13.52 6.23
CA LEU A 13 -4.49 14.74 6.96
C LEU A 13 -5.74 15.45 7.49
N PRO A 14 -5.61 16.20 8.62
CA PRO A 14 -6.70 17.02 9.12
C PRO A 14 -7.17 18.03 8.07
N ALA A 15 -8.49 18.20 7.92
CA ALA A 15 -9.09 19.18 7.02
C ALA A 15 -8.99 20.62 7.59
N LEU A 16 -7.78 21.06 7.91
CA LEU A 16 -7.51 22.41 8.43
C LEU A 16 -6.97 23.30 7.31
N THR A 17 -7.53 24.49 7.17
CA THR A 17 -7.05 25.49 6.18
C THR A 17 -5.56 25.80 6.37
N ALA A 18 -5.07 25.79 7.59
CA ALA A 18 -3.67 26.03 7.93
C ALA A 18 -2.72 24.96 7.36
N VAL A 19 -3.16 23.70 7.20
CA VAL A 19 -2.33 22.62 6.65
C VAL A 19 -1.96 22.88 5.20
N ASN A 20 -2.85 23.52 4.43
CA ASN A 20 -2.61 23.88 3.03
C ASN A 20 -1.64 25.07 2.88
N THR A 21 -1.41 25.85 3.94
CA THR A 21 -0.56 27.05 3.94
C THR A 21 0.77 26.84 4.65
N LEU A 22 0.93 25.75 5.40
CA LEU A 22 2.18 25.41 6.03
C LEU A 22 3.15 24.85 4.98
N GLY A 23 4.28 25.53 4.81
CA GLY A 23 5.26 25.31 3.74
C GLY A 23 6.06 24.01 3.78
N PHE A 24 5.53 22.95 4.39
CA PHE A 24 6.15 21.62 4.34
C PHE A 24 5.57 20.69 3.26
N ILE A 25 4.76 21.25 2.34
CA ILE A 25 4.29 20.52 1.16
C ILE A 25 5.31 20.73 0.04
N ASP A 26 6.49 20.14 0.19
CA ASP A 26 7.58 20.32 -0.75
C ASP A 26 7.46 19.43 -2.00
N ASN A 27 6.59 18.43 -1.98
CA ASN A 27 6.37 17.56 -3.13
C ASN A 27 4.91 17.15 -3.30
N LYS A 28 4.61 16.59 -4.46
CA LYS A 28 3.24 16.19 -4.84
C LYS A 28 2.59 15.16 -3.91
N TYR A 29 3.39 14.39 -3.17
CA TYR A 29 2.88 13.35 -2.27
C TYR A 29 2.51 13.90 -0.90
N ASN A 30 3.22 14.91 -0.39
CA ASN A 30 3.07 15.41 0.97
C ASN A 30 1.64 15.88 1.29
N LYS A 31 0.94 16.42 0.30
CA LYS A 31 -0.45 16.86 0.46
C LYS A 31 -1.43 15.73 0.84
N TYR A 32 -1.09 14.49 0.47
CA TYR A 32 -1.96 13.32 0.67
C TYR A 32 -1.32 12.25 1.55
N SER A 33 -0.07 12.46 1.97
CA SER A 33 0.66 11.48 2.76
C SER A 33 0.45 11.66 4.25
N THR A 34 0.40 10.54 4.94
CA THR A 34 0.39 10.44 6.39
C THR A 34 1.54 9.56 6.86
N PRO A 35 2.01 9.72 8.10
CA PRO A 35 3.06 8.85 8.62
C PRO A 35 2.63 7.39 8.64
N LEU A 36 3.57 6.51 8.29
CA LEU A 36 3.48 5.07 8.52
C LEU A 36 4.60 4.66 9.48
N ILE A 37 4.24 4.06 10.58
CA ILE A 37 5.16 3.58 11.61
C ILE A 37 5.00 2.06 11.72
N ALA A 38 6.11 1.35 11.61
CA ALA A 38 6.16 -0.09 11.83
C ALA A 38 7.05 -0.40 13.06
N TYR A 39 6.61 -1.31 13.90
CA TYR A 39 7.32 -1.75 15.09
C TYR A 39 7.23 -3.26 15.26
N SER A 40 8.31 -3.86 15.71
CA SER A 40 8.30 -5.24 16.19
C SER A 40 9.18 -5.37 17.44
N ASN A 41 8.81 -6.28 18.35
CA ASN A 41 9.56 -6.58 19.54
C ASN A 41 10.54 -7.76 19.36
N TYR A 42 10.64 -8.34 18.17
CA TYR A 42 11.46 -9.53 17.94
C TYR A 42 12.28 -9.54 16.65
N LYS A 43 12.04 -8.60 15.73
CA LYS A 43 12.81 -8.45 14.49
C LYS A 43 12.78 -7.01 13.95
N ASP A 44 13.71 -6.69 13.08
CA ASP A 44 13.67 -5.43 12.35
C ASP A 44 12.66 -5.50 11.22
N ILE A 45 11.98 -4.39 10.96
CA ILE A 45 11.01 -4.23 9.87
C ILE A 45 11.52 -3.17 8.90
N GLU A 46 11.59 -3.54 7.63
CA GLU A 46 11.98 -2.66 6.54
C GLU A 46 10.82 -2.51 5.53
N ILE A 47 10.30 -1.30 5.38
CA ILE A 47 9.26 -1.03 4.39
C ILE A 47 9.86 -0.90 2.98
N GLY A 48 11.10 -0.44 2.86
CA GLY A 48 11.86 -0.39 1.61
C GLY A 48 11.43 0.71 0.62
N GLN A 49 10.38 1.47 0.92
CA GLN A 49 9.86 2.55 0.08
C GLN A 49 9.58 3.79 0.93
N GLU A 50 9.85 4.98 0.38
CA GLU A 50 9.56 6.25 1.05
C GLU A 50 8.04 6.52 1.12
N TYR A 51 7.32 6.16 0.06
CA TYR A 51 5.87 6.29 -0.04
C TYR A 51 5.26 5.00 -0.55
N ILE A 52 4.15 4.60 0.03
CA ILE A 52 3.32 3.47 -0.44
C ILE A 52 1.84 3.82 -0.36
N THR A 53 1.01 3.21 -1.20
CA THR A 53 -0.44 3.30 -1.06
C THR A 53 -0.96 2.35 0.02
N PRO A 54 -2.08 2.68 0.71
CA PRO A 54 -2.60 1.88 1.83
C PRO A 54 -2.90 0.42 1.51
N ASN A 55 -3.27 0.09 0.26
CA ASN A 55 -3.51 -1.28 -0.18
C ASN A 55 -2.26 -2.18 -0.12
N GLN A 56 -1.08 -1.59 0.00
CA GLN A 56 0.20 -2.31 0.13
C GLN A 56 0.59 -2.58 1.58
N ILE A 57 -0.15 -2.05 2.56
CA ILE A 57 0.14 -2.25 3.98
C ILE A 57 -0.19 -3.68 4.41
N ALA A 58 -1.34 -4.22 4.00
CA ALA A 58 -1.75 -5.58 4.36
C ALA A 58 -0.75 -6.64 3.88
N PRO A 59 -0.34 -6.71 2.60
CA PRO A 59 0.69 -7.66 2.17
C PRO A 59 2.04 -7.46 2.89
N GLN A 60 2.41 -6.23 3.24
CA GLN A 60 3.61 -5.98 4.04
C GLN A 60 3.51 -6.62 5.43
N ILE A 61 2.39 -6.41 6.12
CA ILE A 61 2.15 -6.99 7.46
C ILE A 61 2.23 -8.51 7.42
N LEU A 62 1.58 -9.15 6.44
CA LEU A 62 1.56 -10.60 6.31
C LEU A 62 2.96 -11.17 6.07
N ARG A 63 3.74 -10.53 5.21
CA ARG A 63 5.15 -10.92 4.97
C ARG A 63 6.00 -10.76 6.23
N ASP A 64 5.89 -9.64 6.92
CA ASP A 64 6.66 -9.39 8.14
C ASP A 64 6.28 -10.35 9.26
N ALA A 65 5.02 -10.73 9.33
CA ALA A 65 4.52 -11.72 10.29
C ALA A 65 4.81 -13.18 9.89
N GLU A 66 5.35 -13.41 8.66
CA GLU A 66 5.62 -14.75 8.12
C GLU A 66 4.34 -15.61 8.05
N ILE A 67 3.23 -14.96 7.72
CA ILE A 67 1.92 -15.60 7.56
C ILE A 67 1.70 -15.87 6.06
N ASP A 68 1.30 -17.09 5.73
CA ASP A 68 0.89 -17.45 4.37
C ASP A 68 -0.28 -16.59 3.92
N TYR A 69 -0.25 -16.15 2.68
CA TYR A 69 -1.24 -15.28 2.10
C TYR A 69 -1.46 -15.59 0.62
N SER A 70 -2.58 -15.07 0.08
CA SER A 70 -3.03 -15.39 -1.27
C SER A 70 -2.15 -14.79 -2.37
N SER A 71 -2.24 -15.38 -3.55
CA SER A 71 -1.61 -14.88 -4.78
C SER A 71 -2.00 -13.42 -5.10
N TYR A 72 -3.17 -12.98 -4.66
CA TYR A 72 -3.59 -11.58 -4.73
C TYR A 72 -2.62 -10.66 -3.97
N PHE A 73 -2.29 -10.98 -2.72
CA PHE A 73 -1.37 -10.15 -1.93
C PHE A 73 0.06 -10.21 -2.44
N ASP A 74 0.50 -11.35 -3.00
CA ASP A 74 1.79 -11.44 -3.70
C ASP A 74 1.83 -10.50 -4.90
N PHE A 75 0.76 -10.46 -5.68
CA PHE A 75 0.65 -9.55 -6.82
C PHE A 75 0.68 -8.09 -6.37
N ILE A 76 -0.13 -7.71 -5.37
CA ILE A 76 -0.14 -6.34 -4.83
C ILE A 76 1.25 -5.95 -4.29
N TYR A 77 1.93 -6.85 -3.60
CA TYR A 77 3.28 -6.59 -3.11
C TYR A 77 4.27 -6.38 -4.28
N SER A 78 4.18 -7.18 -5.35
CA SER A 78 5.06 -7.07 -6.51
C SER A 78 4.91 -5.75 -7.28
N LEU A 79 3.71 -5.16 -7.27
CA LEU A 79 3.48 -3.84 -7.88
C LEU A 79 4.35 -2.75 -7.27
N ARG A 80 4.74 -2.90 -6.02
CA ARG A 80 5.46 -1.90 -5.24
C ARG A 80 6.82 -1.53 -5.81
N GLU A 81 7.49 -2.45 -6.48
CA GLU A 81 8.80 -2.19 -7.10
C GLU A 81 8.71 -1.14 -8.19
N LYS A 82 7.63 -1.16 -8.97
CA LYS A 82 7.42 -0.22 -10.08
C LYS A 82 6.45 0.91 -9.73
N TYR A 83 5.41 0.59 -8.97
CA TYR A 83 4.33 1.49 -8.61
C TYR A 83 4.10 1.51 -7.08
N PRO A 84 5.01 2.10 -6.30
CA PRO A 84 4.83 2.21 -4.85
C PRO A 84 3.63 3.08 -4.47
N VAL A 85 3.27 4.04 -5.34
CA VAL A 85 2.07 4.88 -5.20
C VAL A 85 1.18 4.69 -6.42
N ILE A 86 0.03 4.04 -6.22
CA ILE A 86 -0.95 3.76 -7.28
C ILE A 86 -2.04 4.83 -7.23
N GLN A 87 -1.82 5.94 -7.93
CA GLN A 87 -2.77 7.04 -8.01
C GLN A 87 -2.63 7.78 -9.34
N LYS A 88 -3.75 8.03 -10.03
CA LYS A 88 -3.76 8.62 -11.39
C LYS A 88 -3.04 9.96 -11.48
N GLU A 89 -3.21 10.81 -10.46
CA GLU A 89 -2.59 12.13 -10.42
C GLU A 89 -1.05 12.08 -10.36
N PHE A 90 -0.47 10.94 -10.07
CA PHE A 90 0.99 10.81 -9.89
C PHE A 90 1.71 10.18 -11.08
N GLY A 91 1.03 10.10 -12.23
CA GLY A 91 1.66 9.73 -13.49
C GLY A 91 1.79 8.23 -13.74
N ILE A 92 0.81 7.47 -13.28
CA ILE A 92 0.69 6.06 -13.64
C ILE A 92 0.45 5.93 -15.14
N ASP A 93 1.24 5.08 -15.80
CA ASP A 93 0.97 4.71 -17.19
C ASP A 93 -0.20 3.73 -17.24
N GLN A 94 -1.35 4.22 -17.68
CA GLN A 94 -2.58 3.44 -17.84
C GLN A 94 -2.47 2.34 -18.91
N ASN A 95 -1.45 2.40 -19.78
CA ASN A 95 -1.19 1.38 -20.79
C ASN A 95 -0.25 0.28 -20.30
N ASP A 96 0.37 0.45 -19.13
CA ASP A 96 1.25 -0.55 -18.54
C ASP A 96 0.47 -1.84 -18.23
N GLU A 97 1.03 -2.98 -18.61
CA GLU A 97 0.38 -4.29 -18.42
C GLU A 97 0.16 -4.63 -16.95
N MET A 98 1.04 -4.21 -16.05
CA MET A 98 0.85 -4.42 -14.61
C MET A 98 -0.32 -3.59 -14.07
N ILE A 99 -0.52 -2.37 -14.57
CA ILE A 99 -1.66 -1.54 -14.17
C ILE A 99 -2.97 -2.10 -14.71
N LYS A 100 -2.99 -2.55 -15.96
CA LYS A 100 -4.16 -3.23 -16.53
C LYS A 100 -4.51 -4.48 -15.74
N LYS A 101 -3.52 -5.30 -15.42
CA LYS A 101 -3.72 -6.49 -14.59
C LYS A 101 -4.23 -6.13 -13.18
N TYR A 102 -3.72 -5.05 -12.59
CA TYR A 102 -4.22 -4.55 -11.31
C TYR A 102 -5.70 -4.16 -11.38
N GLU A 103 -6.11 -3.45 -12.42
CA GLU A 103 -7.51 -3.07 -12.66
C GLU A 103 -8.41 -4.31 -12.89
N GLU A 104 -7.96 -5.29 -13.68
CA GLU A 104 -8.66 -6.55 -13.90
C GLU A 104 -8.85 -7.34 -12.61
N VAL A 105 -7.81 -7.45 -11.80
CA VAL A 105 -7.83 -8.14 -10.51
C VAL A 105 -8.79 -7.45 -9.54
N GLN A 106 -8.76 -6.11 -9.46
CA GLN A 106 -9.71 -5.35 -8.64
C GLN A 106 -11.15 -5.55 -9.11
N TYR A 107 -11.37 -5.57 -10.43
CA TYR A 107 -12.70 -5.83 -10.98
C TYR A 107 -13.19 -7.24 -10.64
N ASP A 108 -12.33 -8.26 -10.81
CA ASP A 108 -12.68 -9.66 -10.50
C ASP A 108 -13.05 -9.83 -9.02
N LEU A 109 -12.28 -9.24 -8.11
CA LEU A 109 -12.54 -9.30 -6.67
C LEU A 109 -13.85 -8.63 -6.25
N LEU A 110 -14.24 -7.52 -6.90
CA LEU A 110 -15.39 -6.71 -6.49
C LEU A 110 -16.67 -7.09 -7.23
N PHE A 111 -16.56 -7.53 -8.48
CA PHE A 111 -17.69 -7.69 -9.39
C PHE A 111 -17.65 -8.94 -10.24
N GLY A 112 -16.53 -9.68 -10.25
CA GLY A 112 -16.32 -10.88 -11.04
C GLY A 112 -16.57 -12.16 -10.26
N GLU A 113 -16.01 -13.25 -10.76
CA GLU A 113 -16.17 -14.62 -10.23
C GLU A 113 -15.13 -14.96 -9.14
N GLN A 114 -14.27 -14.01 -8.77
CA GLN A 114 -13.24 -14.14 -7.74
C GLN A 114 -12.23 -15.28 -7.98
N TYR A 115 -11.85 -15.53 -9.23
CA TYR A 115 -10.95 -16.62 -9.62
C TYR A 115 -9.61 -16.63 -8.88
N LEU A 116 -9.12 -15.48 -8.44
CA LEU A 116 -7.86 -15.38 -7.67
C LEU A 116 -7.98 -15.87 -6.22
N ILE A 117 -9.19 -16.00 -5.70
CA ILE A 117 -9.44 -16.47 -4.33
C ILE A 117 -9.89 -17.94 -4.36
N GLU A 118 -10.68 -18.33 -5.33
CA GLU A 118 -11.24 -19.70 -5.44
C GLU A 118 -10.25 -20.72 -6.00
N GLY A 119 -9.16 -20.27 -6.60
CA GLY A 119 -8.13 -21.13 -7.21
C GLY A 119 -7.02 -21.60 -6.25
N GLU A 120 -7.15 -21.35 -4.96
CA GLU A 120 -6.16 -21.74 -3.94
C GLU A 120 -6.59 -22.97 -3.12
#